data_148cd11c22132a977dfd09ca5b28663d
#
_entry.id   148cd11c22132a977dfd09ca5b28663d
#
_cell.length_a   1.000
_cell.length_b   1.000
_cell.length_c   1.000
_cell.angle_alpha   90.00
_cell.angle_beta   90.00
_cell.angle_gamma   90.00
#
_symmetry.space_group_name_H-M   'P 1'
#
loop_
_entity.id
_entity.type
_entity.pdbx_description
1 polymer ?
#
loop_
_entity_poly.entity_id
_entity_poly.type
_entity_poly.pdbx_seq_one_letter_code
_entity_poly.pdbx_strand_id
1 'polypeptide(L)'
;MVGITEFAPMDYKDDSGQWTGFDAELARLVAQRLGVEVEFVVIDWGQKVNELNSQAIDVVWNGMTLTDGVQNAMTCTPAYCRNAQVVVVPAA
;
A
#
# COMPACT_ATOMS: atom_id res chain seq x y z
N MET A 1 0.25 -3.42 11.99
CA MET A 1 -0.88 -2.87 11.22
C MET A 1 -0.38 -2.26 9.92
N VAL A 2 -1.04 -2.58 8.83
CA VAL A 2 -0.67 -2.11 7.49
C VAL A 2 -1.69 -1.08 7.03
N GLY A 3 -1.24 0.14 6.75
CA GLY A 3 -2.06 1.18 6.18
C GLY A 3 -2.29 0.93 4.69
N ILE A 4 -3.54 0.89 4.28
CA ILE A 4 -3.95 0.48 2.94
C ILE A 4 -5.11 1.35 2.46
N THR A 5 -5.20 1.52 1.15
CA THR A 5 -6.36 2.11 0.49
C THR A 5 -6.79 1.20 -0.65
N GLU A 6 -8.03 1.35 -1.10
CA GLU A 6 -8.52 0.59 -2.24
C GLU A 6 -7.87 1.11 -3.53
N PHE A 7 -7.11 0.24 -4.20
CA PHE A 7 -6.35 0.57 -5.41
C PHE A 7 -6.15 -0.69 -6.25
N ALA A 8 -7.17 -1.11 -6.96
CA ALA A 8 -7.10 -2.30 -7.80
C ALA A 8 -6.09 -2.10 -8.96
N PRO A 9 -5.39 -3.12 -9.36
CA PRO A 9 -5.39 -4.51 -8.87
C PRO A 9 -4.41 -4.76 -7.72
N MET A 10 -3.78 -3.74 -7.20
CA MET A 10 -2.76 -3.86 -6.15
C MET A 10 -3.39 -4.16 -4.79
N ASP A 11 -4.44 -3.41 -4.44
CA ASP A 11 -5.16 -3.56 -3.18
C ASP A 11 -6.65 -3.33 -3.43
N TYR A 12 -7.48 -4.30 -3.12
CA TYR A 12 -8.93 -4.16 -3.21
C TYR A 12 -9.61 -5.24 -2.37
N LYS A 13 -10.90 -5.07 -2.12
CA LYS A 13 -11.67 -6.07 -1.39
C LYS A 13 -12.35 -7.01 -2.40
N ASP A 14 -12.31 -8.30 -2.09
CA ASP A 14 -13.03 -9.31 -2.85
C ASP A 14 -14.52 -9.33 -2.45
N ASP A 15 -15.30 -10.23 -3.07
CA ASP A 15 -16.73 -10.32 -2.80
C ASP A 15 -17.05 -10.69 -1.36
N SER A 16 -16.12 -11.31 -0.64
CA SER A 16 -16.30 -11.66 0.77
C SER A 16 -15.89 -10.55 1.72
N GLY A 17 -15.39 -9.43 1.21
CA GLY A 17 -14.93 -8.29 2.00
C GLY A 17 -13.51 -8.42 2.52
N GLN A 18 -12.75 -9.39 2.04
CA GLN A 18 -11.35 -9.55 2.42
C GLN A 18 -10.44 -8.79 1.47
N TRP A 19 -9.38 -8.21 2.02
CA TRP A 19 -8.37 -7.55 1.22
C TRP A 19 -7.61 -8.56 0.36
N THR A 20 -7.45 -8.24 -0.90
CA THR A 20 -6.75 -9.04 -1.89
C THR A 20 -6.00 -8.13 -2.86
N GLY A 21 -5.36 -8.72 -3.86
CA GLY A 21 -4.53 -8.03 -4.82
C GLY A 21 -3.06 -8.28 -4.56
N PHE A 22 -2.22 -7.73 -5.41
CA PHE A 22 -0.78 -7.99 -5.37
C PHE A 22 -0.16 -7.59 -4.02
N ASP A 23 -0.41 -6.36 -3.58
CA ASP A 23 0.21 -5.85 -2.36
C ASP A 23 -0.35 -6.52 -1.11
N ALA A 24 -1.66 -6.76 -1.05
CA ALA A 24 -2.28 -7.40 0.10
C ALA A 24 -1.77 -8.84 0.28
N GLU A 25 -1.64 -9.58 -0.81
CA GLU A 25 -1.11 -10.95 -0.75
C GLU A 25 0.38 -10.98 -0.42
N LEU A 26 1.15 -10.03 -0.96
CA LEU A 26 2.56 -9.91 -0.65
C LEU A 26 2.77 -9.56 0.84
N ALA A 27 1.94 -8.68 1.39
CA ALA A 27 1.99 -8.34 2.81
C ALA A 27 1.72 -9.54 3.71
N ARG A 28 0.75 -10.37 3.36
CA ARG A 28 0.46 -11.60 4.09
C ARG A 28 1.62 -12.59 4.04
N LEU A 29 2.25 -12.72 2.88
CA LEU A 29 3.40 -13.61 2.71
C LEU A 29 4.60 -13.16 3.55
N VAL A 30 4.88 -11.86 3.57
CA VAL A 30 5.95 -11.30 4.38
C VAL A 30 5.65 -11.47 5.86
N ALA A 31 4.43 -11.20 6.29
CA ALA A 31 4.02 -11.38 7.68
C ALA A 31 4.17 -12.83 8.13
N GLN A 32 3.82 -13.79 7.28
CA GLN A 32 3.97 -15.21 7.56
C GLN A 32 5.45 -15.56 7.79
N ARG A 33 6.34 -15.02 6.98
CA ARG A 33 7.78 -15.26 7.13
C ARG A 33 8.36 -14.62 8.39
N LEU A 34 7.79 -13.48 8.81
CA LEU A 34 8.20 -12.81 10.04
C LEU A 34 7.55 -13.42 11.31
N GLY A 35 6.58 -14.30 11.15
CA GLY A 35 5.85 -14.90 12.26
C GLY A 35 4.88 -13.95 12.95
N VAL A 36 4.34 -12.97 12.22
CA VAL A 36 3.39 -11.98 12.74
C VAL A 36 2.08 -12.03 11.95
N GLU A 37 1.02 -11.50 12.55
CA GLU A 37 -0.27 -11.37 11.88
C GLU A 37 -0.37 -10.02 11.20
N VAL A 38 -1.05 -9.99 10.06
CA VAL A 38 -1.35 -8.76 9.31
C VAL A 38 -2.74 -8.28 9.68
N GLU A 39 -2.84 -7.00 10.02
CA GLU A 39 -4.10 -6.31 10.13
C GLU A 39 -4.09 -5.12 9.18
N PHE A 40 -5.03 -5.09 8.24
CA PHE A 40 -5.15 -4.00 7.26
C PHE A 40 -6.04 -2.89 7.82
N VAL A 41 -5.53 -1.67 7.77
CA VAL A 41 -6.23 -0.48 8.24
C VAL A 41 -6.40 0.47 7.08
N VAL A 42 -7.63 0.82 6.75
CA VAL A 42 -7.92 1.82 5.71
C VAL A 42 -7.53 3.19 6.23
N ILE A 43 -6.69 3.88 5.48
CA ILE A 43 -6.21 5.22 5.83
C ILE A 43 -6.63 6.24 4.77
N ASP A 44 -6.66 7.50 5.17
CA ASP A 44 -6.72 8.60 4.21
C ASP A 44 -5.32 8.75 3.59
N TRP A 45 -5.23 8.60 2.27
CA TRP A 45 -3.94 8.62 1.58
C TRP A 45 -3.19 9.93 1.81
N GLY A 46 -3.90 11.04 1.94
CA GLY A 46 -3.28 12.33 2.26
C GLY A 46 -2.66 12.39 3.65
N GLN A 47 -3.03 11.47 4.55
CA GLN A 47 -2.54 11.41 5.93
C GLN A 47 -1.56 10.25 6.16
N LYS A 48 -1.10 9.59 5.12
CA LYS A 48 -0.25 8.39 5.26
C LYS A 48 1.00 8.62 6.10
N VAL A 49 1.65 9.76 5.94
CA VAL A 49 2.85 10.11 6.71
C VAL A 49 2.50 10.36 8.17
N ASN A 50 1.42 11.08 8.43
CA ASN A 50 0.97 11.36 9.80
C ASN A 50 0.54 10.08 10.52
N GLU A 51 -0.16 9.18 9.85
CA GLU A 51 -0.58 7.90 10.42
C GLU A 51 0.62 7.04 10.79
N LEU A 52 1.65 7.03 9.95
CA LEU A 52 2.87 6.28 10.21
C LEU A 52 3.67 6.90 11.37
N ASN A 53 3.83 8.22 11.37
CA ASN A 53 4.60 8.92 12.39
C ASN A 53 3.93 8.89 13.76
N SER A 54 2.61 8.86 13.83
CA SER A 54 1.87 8.75 15.08
C SER A 54 1.77 7.33 15.62
N GLN A 55 2.32 6.35 14.89
CA GLN A 55 2.29 4.93 15.22
C GLN A 55 0.88 4.33 15.23
N ALA A 56 -0.07 4.97 14.55
CA ALA A 56 -1.40 4.38 14.32
C ALA A 56 -1.31 3.15 13.42
N ILE A 57 -0.31 3.13 12.54
CA ILE A 57 0.04 1.99 11.69
C ILE A 57 1.54 1.75 11.76
N ASP A 58 1.97 0.54 11.44
CA ASP A 58 3.38 0.17 11.47
C ASP A 58 4.04 0.37 10.11
N VAL A 59 3.28 0.22 9.03
CA VAL A 59 3.79 0.30 7.66
C VAL A 59 2.68 0.78 6.72
N VAL A 60 3.08 1.53 5.70
CA VAL A 60 2.22 1.86 4.56
C VAL A 60 2.58 0.91 3.43
N TRP A 61 1.61 0.13 2.99
CA TRP A 61 1.83 -0.85 1.92
C TRP A 61 0.71 -0.74 0.90
N ASN A 62 0.95 0.05 -0.11
CA ASN A 62 -0.01 0.33 -1.17
C ASN A 62 0.76 0.68 -2.43
N GLY A 63 0.06 0.95 -3.51
CA GLY A 63 0.70 1.38 -4.76
C GLY A 63 1.29 2.78 -4.67
N MET A 64 2.27 2.96 -3.79
CA MET A 64 2.85 4.27 -3.51
C MET A 64 4.01 4.58 -4.46
N THR A 65 3.96 5.76 -5.07
CA THR A 65 5.07 6.26 -5.90
C THR A 65 6.19 6.79 -5.00
N LEU A 66 7.42 6.36 -5.26
CA LEU A 66 8.59 6.80 -4.50
C LEU A 66 9.09 8.14 -5.02
N THR A 67 8.44 9.21 -4.58
CA THR A 67 8.88 10.58 -4.85
C THR A 67 9.95 11.00 -3.84
N ASP A 68 10.68 12.07 -4.15
CA ASP A 68 11.68 12.61 -3.21
C ASP A 68 11.02 13.02 -1.89
N GLY A 69 9.82 13.62 -1.95
CA GLY A 69 9.09 14.01 -0.75
C GLY A 69 8.72 12.82 0.13
N VAL A 70 8.30 11.71 -0.45
CA VAL A 70 7.98 10.48 0.28
C VAL A 70 9.24 9.88 0.89
N GLN A 71 10.32 9.79 0.13
CA GLN A 71 11.56 9.20 0.61
C GLN A 71 12.20 10.02 1.73
N ASN A 72 12.00 11.34 1.73
CA ASN A 72 12.48 12.21 2.80
C ASN A 72 11.61 12.13 4.06
N ALA A 73 10.32 11.85 3.91
CA ALA A 73 9.38 11.80 5.02
C ALA A 73 9.32 10.43 5.72
N MET A 74 9.67 9.36 5.00
CA MET A 74 9.55 7.98 5.48
C MET A 74 10.75 7.16 5.02
N THR A 75 11.04 6.09 5.77
CA THR A 75 11.97 5.07 5.32
C THR A 75 11.25 4.14 4.35
N CYS A 76 11.77 4.01 3.14
CA CYS A 76 11.14 3.24 2.07
C CYS A 76 12.01 2.07 1.65
N THR A 77 11.36 0.97 1.24
CA THR A 77 12.04 -0.11 0.55
C THR A 77 12.37 0.31 -0.87
N PRO A 78 13.30 -0.40 -1.56
CA PRO A 78 13.43 -0.23 -3.00
C PRO A 78 12.12 -0.54 -3.72
N ALA A 79 11.92 0.08 -4.87
CA ALA A 79 10.74 -0.23 -5.69
C ALA A 79 10.78 -1.69 -6.15
N TYR A 80 9.66 -2.39 -6.02
CA TYR A 80 9.55 -3.79 -6.43
C TYR A 80 8.69 -3.97 -7.68
N CYS A 81 8.08 -2.90 -8.19
CA CYS A 81 7.29 -2.89 -9.41
C CYS A 81 7.52 -1.60 -10.18
N ARG A 82 7.39 -1.69 -11.49
CA ARG A 82 7.35 -0.49 -12.33
C ARG A 82 5.99 0.17 -12.18
N ASN A 83 5.99 1.49 -12.13
CA ASN A 83 4.78 2.28 -12.03
C ASN A 83 4.86 3.47 -12.96
N ALA A 84 3.75 3.80 -13.59
CA ALA A 84 3.64 4.98 -14.43
C ALA A 84 2.22 5.53 -14.33
N GLN A 85 2.11 6.84 -14.32
CA GLN A 85 0.81 7.50 -14.47
C GLN A 85 0.59 7.80 -15.94
N VAL A 86 -0.57 7.41 -16.45
CA VAL A 86 -0.90 7.55 -17.87
C VAL A 86 -2.28 8.19 -18.01
N VAL A 87 -2.50 8.78 -19.17
CA VAL A 87 -3.81 9.32 -19.54
C VAL A 87 -4.45 8.36 -20.51
N VAL A 88 -5.65 7.91 -20.20
CA VAL A 88 -6.43 7.02 -21.06
C VAL A 88 -7.40 7.87 -21.87
N VAL A 89 -7.37 7.71 -23.19
CA VAL A 89 -8.24 8.42 -24.10
C VAL A 89 -8.97 7.42 -24.99
N PRO A 90 -10.16 7.79 -25.52
CA PRO A 90 -10.84 6.93 -26.49
C PRO A 90 -9.97 6.70 -27.72
N ALA A 91 -10.09 5.52 -28.32
CA ALA A 91 -9.42 5.22 -29.56
C ALA A 91 -9.99 6.09 -30.70
N ALA A 92 -9.10 6.66 -31.51
CA ALA A 92 -9.52 7.50 -32.63
C ALA A 92 -10.06 6.68 -33.80
#